data_577f434a326436bb01b91625c66f575e
#
_entry.id   577f434a326436bb01b91625c66f575e
#
_cell.length_a   1.000
_cell.length_b   1.000
_cell.length_c   1.000
_cell.angle_alpha   90.00
_cell.angle_beta   90.00
_cell.angle_gamma   90.00
#
_symmetry.space_group_name_H-M   'P 1'
#
loop_
_entity.id
_entity.type
_entity.pdbx_description
1 polymer ?
#
loop_
_entity_poly.entity_id
_entity_poly.type
_entity_poly.pdbx_seq_one_letter_code
_entity_poly.pdbx_strand_id
1 'polypeptide(L)'
;PHAPMFSDFVYFYRGDRLSGSFAQFGHPESREEWPADTELADAIIAEMSQAGLPGGYLPTREAHRHGLEGSLDHGVLVPLYYLAAQTPGIRLVALSSSDLPADDIFRLGQAIARAARKLGRRIVLIASGDLSHKANENSPYGSCPEGAQFDRELMAAIRDGDLDQILKIDSRLRDRAAECGYRSLIALCGALSDHAVATHVYHYEAPYGIGYGVARFTPSGPVKSASTEPLAVSVSGSASPTEPAKPPAHSIPVAIARHTLETYLRQHRTITPEDLALIEPALDLGRFSIQRAGAFVSLHKHGQLRGCIGTTGPTTASVVTEIIQNAISAATHDPRFDPVRASELHDLEISVDILEKAEPVIDKSQLDPRIYGVIVRYRGRTGLLLPDLDGVDTIENQLAIACRKAGIGQDEPYTIERFRVTRYE
;
A
#
# COMPACT_ATOMS: atom_id res chain seq x y z
N PRO A 1 1.94 1.93 12.52
CA PRO A 1 2.43 2.77 11.46
C PRO A 1 1.28 3.49 10.78
N HIS A 2 1.15 4.76 11.12
CA HIS A 2 0.18 5.67 10.54
C HIS A 2 0.87 6.78 9.74
N ALA A 3 2.19 6.67 9.55
CA ALA A 3 2.90 7.42 8.53
C ALA A 3 2.24 7.17 7.17
N PRO A 4 2.32 8.09 6.22
CA PRO A 4 1.80 7.84 4.89
C PRO A 4 2.31 6.49 4.40
N MET A 5 1.40 5.56 4.18
CA MET A 5 1.72 4.26 3.63
C MET A 5 1.91 4.42 2.13
N PHE A 6 3.10 4.05 1.65
CA PHE A 6 3.38 4.06 0.21
C PHE A 6 2.96 2.72 -0.38
N SER A 7 2.39 2.74 -1.56
CA SER A 7 1.95 1.52 -2.24
C SER A 7 3.13 0.63 -2.67
N ASP A 8 4.26 1.25 -2.96
CA ASP A 8 5.39 0.61 -3.66
C ASP A 8 6.77 1.01 -3.12
N PHE A 9 6.83 1.59 -1.92
CA PHE A 9 8.07 2.11 -1.37
C PHE A 9 8.11 1.99 0.15
N VAL A 10 9.25 1.61 0.71
CA VAL A 10 9.51 1.66 2.16
C VAL A 10 10.32 2.91 2.47
N TYR A 11 9.69 3.87 3.13
CA TYR A 11 10.35 5.11 3.53
C TYR A 11 11.14 4.92 4.82
N PHE A 12 12.39 5.40 4.84
CA PHE A 12 13.24 5.47 6.03
C PHE A 12 13.29 6.91 6.54
N TYR A 13 13.02 7.10 7.83
CA TYR A 13 13.16 8.39 8.46
C TYR A 13 14.63 8.80 8.51
N ARG A 14 14.91 10.07 8.16
CA ARG A 14 16.28 10.58 8.04
C ARG A 14 16.54 11.69 9.05
N GLY A 15 17.73 11.70 9.63
CA GLY A 15 18.22 12.73 10.55
C GLY A 15 19.34 12.18 11.43
N ASP A 16 20.04 13.04 12.13
CA ASP A 16 20.98 12.62 13.18
C ASP A 16 20.23 12.17 14.43
N ARG A 17 19.05 12.76 14.62
CA ARG A 17 18.10 12.44 15.68
C ARG A 17 16.70 12.35 15.09
N LEU A 18 15.94 11.40 15.59
CA LEU A 18 14.54 11.18 15.22
C LEU A 18 13.67 11.57 16.40
N SER A 19 12.67 12.41 16.18
CA SER A 19 11.82 12.93 17.25
C SER A 19 10.34 12.83 16.90
N GLY A 20 9.50 12.86 17.93
CA GLY A 20 8.06 12.93 17.76
C GLY A 20 7.37 13.35 19.05
N SER A 21 6.08 13.62 18.98
CA SER A 21 5.27 13.99 20.13
C SER A 21 3.85 13.47 20.00
N PHE A 22 3.14 13.40 21.11
CA PHE A 22 1.70 13.11 21.14
C PHE A 22 0.82 14.38 21.08
N ALA A 23 1.36 15.48 20.52
CA ALA A 23 0.64 16.75 20.39
C ALA A 23 -0.72 16.61 19.71
N GLN A 24 -0.80 15.75 18.68
CA GLN A 24 -2.07 15.46 17.98
C GLN A 24 -3.13 14.79 18.86
N PHE A 25 -2.72 14.21 19.99
CA PHE A 25 -3.58 13.59 20.99
C PHE A 25 -3.75 14.47 22.24
N GLY A 26 -3.38 15.74 22.16
CA GLY A 26 -3.51 16.72 23.26
C GLY A 26 -2.38 16.75 24.26
N HIS A 27 -1.24 16.10 23.96
CA HIS A 27 -0.05 16.03 24.82
C HIS A 27 1.19 16.60 24.13
N PRO A 28 1.25 17.93 23.88
CA PRO A 28 2.37 18.57 23.17
C PRO A 28 3.69 18.54 23.96
N GLU A 29 3.61 18.41 25.28
CA GLU A 29 4.76 18.33 26.21
C GLU A 29 5.52 16.99 26.08
N SER A 30 4.90 15.95 25.54
CA SER A 30 5.48 14.62 25.42
C SER A 30 6.39 14.49 24.19
N ARG A 31 7.37 15.38 24.07
CA ARG A 31 8.34 15.30 22.98
C ARG A 31 9.49 14.38 23.37
N GLU A 32 9.65 13.33 22.57
CA GLU A 32 10.71 12.35 22.71
C GLU A 32 11.68 12.40 21.51
N GLU A 33 12.94 12.08 21.76
CA GLU A 33 13.98 12.16 20.73
C GLU A 33 15.04 11.07 20.93
N TRP A 34 15.40 10.38 19.85
CA TRP A 34 16.40 9.31 19.84
C TRP A 34 17.50 9.57 18.81
N PRO A 35 18.76 9.21 19.08
CA PRO A 35 19.80 9.19 18.08
C PRO A 35 19.42 8.23 16.95
N ALA A 36 19.55 8.64 15.69
CA ALA A 36 19.36 7.75 14.57
C ALA A 36 20.55 6.79 14.39
N ASP A 37 20.28 5.55 13.98
CA ASP A 37 21.31 4.63 13.50
C ASP A 37 21.38 4.66 11.98
N THR A 38 21.99 5.74 11.45
CA THR A 38 22.10 5.96 10.01
C THR A 38 22.94 4.88 9.32
N GLU A 39 24.00 4.37 9.99
CA GLU A 39 24.82 3.27 9.48
C GLU A 39 24.00 1.99 9.25
N LEU A 40 23.14 1.63 10.21
CA LEU A 40 22.26 0.48 10.07
C LEU A 40 21.18 0.75 9.03
N ALA A 41 20.59 1.94 8.98
CA ALA A 41 19.59 2.30 7.98
C ALA A 41 20.17 2.21 6.56
N ASP A 42 21.36 2.76 6.33
CA ASP A 42 22.04 2.70 5.02
C ASP A 42 22.38 1.26 4.62
N ALA A 43 22.81 0.44 5.60
CA ALA A 43 23.07 -0.98 5.33
C ALA A 43 21.78 -1.75 4.98
N ILE A 44 20.65 -1.47 5.63
CA ILE A 44 19.37 -2.08 5.30
C ILE A 44 18.94 -1.66 3.89
N ILE A 45 19.02 -0.37 3.55
CA ILE A 45 18.69 0.14 2.22
C ILE A 45 19.58 -0.52 1.14
N ALA A 46 20.86 -0.72 1.41
CA ALA A 46 21.75 -1.40 0.50
C ALA A 46 21.35 -2.88 0.29
N GLU A 47 21.00 -3.62 1.36
CA GLU A 47 20.50 -5.00 1.26
C GLU A 47 19.15 -5.07 0.53
N MET A 48 18.25 -4.10 0.72
CA MET A 48 17.00 -3.97 -0.02
C MET A 48 17.26 -3.76 -1.51
N SER A 49 18.15 -2.83 -1.85
CA SER A 49 18.51 -2.56 -3.25
C SER A 49 19.08 -3.79 -3.95
N GLN A 50 19.97 -4.54 -3.29
CA GLN A 50 20.50 -5.82 -3.82
C GLN A 50 19.41 -6.87 -4.01
N ALA A 51 18.37 -6.83 -3.20
CA ALA A 51 17.22 -7.70 -3.31
C ALA A 51 16.15 -7.19 -4.30
N GLY A 52 16.36 -6.03 -4.96
CA GLY A 52 15.39 -5.42 -5.85
C GLY A 52 14.15 -4.87 -5.14
N LEU A 53 14.25 -4.56 -3.84
CA LEU A 53 13.15 -4.02 -3.05
C LEU A 53 13.19 -2.49 -3.08
N PRO A 54 12.08 -1.83 -3.41
CA PRO A 54 12.02 -0.38 -3.43
C PRO A 54 11.94 0.19 -2.01
N GLY A 55 12.84 1.09 -1.68
CA GLY A 55 12.86 1.75 -0.38
C GLY A 55 14.10 2.60 -0.16
N GLY A 56 14.04 3.51 0.79
CA GLY A 56 15.14 4.39 1.12
C GLY A 56 14.69 5.73 1.69
N TYR A 57 15.56 6.71 1.58
CA TYR A 57 15.25 8.09 1.95
C TYR A 57 14.54 8.81 0.80
N LEU A 58 13.53 9.60 1.11
CA LEU A 58 12.97 10.53 0.15
C LEU A 58 13.77 11.84 0.14
N PRO A 59 13.87 12.53 -1.02
CA PRO A 59 14.35 13.90 -1.07
C PRO A 59 13.54 14.79 -0.11
N THR A 60 14.19 15.71 0.59
CA THR A 60 13.56 16.57 1.61
C THR A 60 12.27 17.22 1.10
N ARG A 61 12.27 17.74 -0.14
CA ARG A 61 11.11 18.37 -0.75
C ARG A 61 9.94 17.39 -0.97
N GLU A 62 10.23 16.13 -1.19
CA GLU A 62 9.22 15.08 -1.40
C GLU A 62 8.70 14.58 -0.05
N ALA A 63 9.57 14.38 0.92
CA ALA A 63 9.18 14.09 2.29
C ALA A 63 8.21 15.14 2.85
N HIS A 64 8.52 16.43 2.66
CA HIS A 64 7.62 17.54 3.05
C HIS A 64 6.25 17.47 2.36
N ARG A 65 6.18 17.08 1.07
CA ARG A 65 4.89 16.94 0.36
C ARG A 65 4.01 15.84 0.95
N HIS A 66 4.61 14.84 1.56
CA HIS A 66 3.92 13.74 2.23
C HIS A 66 3.71 13.99 3.73
N GLY A 67 4.03 15.20 4.23
CA GLY A 67 3.90 15.51 5.65
C GLY A 67 4.92 14.80 6.54
N LEU A 68 6.02 14.30 5.96
CA LEU A 68 7.09 13.58 6.64
C LEU A 68 8.18 14.56 7.09
N GLU A 69 7.83 15.53 7.92
CA GLU A 69 8.72 16.59 8.38
C GLU A 69 9.66 16.12 9.52
N GLY A 70 10.14 14.89 9.44
CA GLY A 70 11.07 14.33 10.43
C GLY A 70 10.42 13.97 11.78
N SER A 71 9.11 14.12 11.91
CA SER A 71 8.37 13.70 13.11
C SER A 71 7.96 12.24 12.98
N LEU A 72 8.35 11.44 13.96
CA LEU A 72 7.91 10.05 14.10
C LEU A 72 6.40 10.02 14.34
N ASP A 73 5.73 9.09 13.70
CA ASP A 73 4.30 8.86 13.94
C ASP A 73 4.05 8.11 15.25
N HIS A 74 2.81 8.08 15.69
CA HIS A 74 2.43 7.42 16.94
C HIS A 74 2.64 5.90 16.91
N GLY A 75 2.59 5.25 15.75
CA GLY A 75 2.90 3.82 15.61
C GLY A 75 4.34 3.50 15.99
N VAL A 76 5.27 4.45 15.81
CA VAL A 76 6.65 4.35 16.30
C VAL A 76 6.74 4.84 17.74
N LEU A 77 6.08 5.95 18.08
CA LEU A 77 6.22 6.60 19.39
C LEU A 77 5.64 5.78 20.54
N VAL A 78 4.47 5.14 20.35
CA VAL A 78 3.80 4.40 21.43
C VAL A 78 4.70 3.33 22.05
N PRO A 79 5.27 2.38 21.30
CA PRO A 79 6.17 1.39 21.90
C PRO A 79 7.44 2.01 22.47
N LEU A 80 7.98 3.05 21.84
CA LEU A 80 9.19 3.71 22.31
C LEU A 80 8.98 4.48 23.62
N TYR A 81 7.82 5.08 23.82
CA TYR A 81 7.46 5.78 25.05
C TYR A 81 7.61 4.87 26.29
N TYR A 82 7.16 3.62 26.18
CA TYR A 82 7.30 2.66 27.29
C TYR A 82 8.72 2.13 27.46
N LEU A 83 9.54 2.17 26.42
CA LEU A 83 10.91 1.66 26.45
C LEU A 83 11.94 2.72 26.80
N ALA A 84 11.66 4.01 26.58
CA ALA A 84 12.63 5.11 26.68
C ALA A 84 13.36 5.16 28.03
N ALA A 85 12.62 5.02 29.13
CA ALA A 85 13.19 5.05 30.47
C ALA A 85 14.12 3.87 30.80
N GLN A 86 13.95 2.73 30.11
CA GLN A 86 14.67 1.47 30.39
C GLN A 86 15.82 1.20 29.42
N THR A 87 15.91 1.99 28.35
CA THR A 87 16.87 1.77 27.27
C THR A 87 17.64 3.05 26.91
N PRO A 88 18.36 3.65 27.89
CA PRO A 88 19.12 4.87 27.62
C PRO A 88 20.20 4.60 26.56
N GLY A 89 20.31 5.51 25.59
CA GLY A 89 21.36 5.45 24.57
C GLY A 89 21.12 4.48 23.42
N ILE A 90 19.92 3.90 23.27
CA ILE A 90 19.59 3.16 22.06
C ILE A 90 19.60 4.08 20.83
N ARG A 91 20.02 3.53 19.71
CA ARG A 91 19.93 4.18 18.41
C ARG A 91 18.74 3.60 17.64
N LEU A 92 18.05 4.44 16.90
CA LEU A 92 16.79 4.10 16.26
C LEU A 92 16.92 4.10 14.73
N VAL A 93 16.40 3.05 14.10
CA VAL A 93 16.00 3.07 12.70
C VAL A 93 14.46 3.02 12.66
N ALA A 94 13.84 3.99 12.05
CA ALA A 94 12.40 4.01 11.84
C ALA A 94 12.09 3.93 10.34
N LEU A 95 11.10 3.12 10.00
CA LEU A 95 10.65 2.94 8.62
C LEU A 95 9.12 2.89 8.55
N SER A 96 8.57 3.30 7.42
CA SER A 96 7.13 3.30 7.18
C SER A 96 6.62 1.89 6.88
N SER A 97 5.32 1.67 7.07
CA SER A 97 4.62 0.60 6.38
C SER A 97 4.57 0.85 4.88
N SER A 98 4.34 -0.21 4.12
CA SER A 98 4.20 -0.16 2.66
C SER A 98 3.18 -1.19 2.21
N ASP A 99 2.48 -0.92 1.09
CA ASP A 99 1.56 -1.86 0.44
C ASP A 99 2.26 -2.82 -0.52
N LEU A 100 3.58 -2.93 -0.45
CA LEU A 100 4.33 -3.95 -1.19
C LEU A 100 3.73 -5.34 -0.98
N PRO A 101 3.86 -6.26 -1.94
CA PRO A 101 3.46 -7.65 -1.78
C PRO A 101 4.02 -8.28 -0.50
N ALA A 102 3.29 -9.22 0.09
CA ALA A 102 3.68 -9.88 1.33
C ALA A 102 5.09 -10.50 1.27
N ASP A 103 5.44 -11.10 0.11
CA ASP A 103 6.75 -11.66 -0.14
C ASP A 103 7.86 -10.60 -0.09
N ASP A 104 7.60 -9.40 -0.60
CA ASP A 104 8.56 -8.30 -0.57
C ASP A 104 8.71 -7.74 0.85
N ILE A 105 7.62 -7.65 1.62
CA ILE A 105 7.68 -7.29 3.04
C ILE A 105 8.43 -8.36 3.85
N PHE A 106 8.27 -9.64 3.54
CA PHE A 106 9.05 -10.71 4.14
C PHE A 106 10.54 -10.57 3.81
N ARG A 107 10.88 -10.31 2.54
CA ARG A 107 12.25 -10.06 2.08
C ARG A 107 12.86 -8.79 2.68
N LEU A 108 12.06 -7.76 2.98
CA LEU A 108 12.48 -6.60 3.77
C LEU A 108 12.97 -7.04 5.15
N GLY A 109 12.21 -7.89 5.84
CA GLY A 109 12.63 -8.47 7.12
C GLY A 109 13.98 -9.19 7.02
N GLN A 110 14.15 -10.02 5.99
CA GLN A 110 15.42 -10.69 5.72
C GLN A 110 16.57 -9.70 5.46
N ALA A 111 16.31 -8.60 4.73
CA ALA A 111 17.30 -7.54 4.49
C ALA A 111 17.72 -6.86 5.79
N ILE A 112 16.77 -6.58 6.69
CA ILE A 112 17.07 -6.05 8.04
C ILE A 112 17.99 -6.99 8.80
N ALA A 113 17.68 -8.28 8.84
CA ALA A 113 18.50 -9.27 9.53
C ALA A 113 19.91 -9.42 8.93
N ARG A 114 20.01 -9.42 7.58
CA ARG A 114 21.32 -9.47 6.89
C ARG A 114 22.17 -8.24 7.20
N ALA A 115 21.61 -7.04 7.14
CA ALA A 115 22.31 -5.80 7.44
C ALA A 115 22.82 -5.79 8.88
N ALA A 116 21.99 -6.18 9.85
CA ALA A 116 22.38 -6.26 11.25
C ALA A 116 23.55 -7.26 11.47
N ARG A 117 23.49 -8.45 10.86
CA ARG A 117 24.57 -9.44 10.92
C ARG A 117 25.87 -8.92 10.30
N LYS A 118 25.78 -8.27 9.15
CA LYS A 118 26.93 -7.72 8.41
C LYS A 118 27.67 -6.65 9.22
N LEU A 119 26.93 -5.86 9.98
CA LEU A 119 27.47 -4.84 10.88
C LEU A 119 27.83 -5.35 12.27
N GLY A 120 27.59 -6.62 12.59
CA GLY A 120 27.75 -7.17 13.94
C GLY A 120 26.84 -6.52 14.99
N ARG A 121 25.68 -5.99 14.57
CA ARG A 121 24.73 -5.28 15.46
C ARG A 121 23.74 -6.26 16.08
N ARG A 122 23.49 -6.10 17.38
CA ARG A 122 22.32 -6.69 18.04
C ARG A 122 21.17 -5.68 17.91
N ILE A 123 20.07 -6.12 17.33
CA ILE A 123 18.89 -5.30 17.13
C ILE A 123 17.67 -5.88 17.86
N VAL A 124 16.73 -5.01 18.18
CA VAL A 124 15.36 -5.36 18.52
C VAL A 124 14.47 -4.81 17.41
N LEU A 125 13.74 -5.67 16.72
CA LEU A 125 12.77 -5.27 15.72
C LEU A 125 11.39 -5.18 16.37
N ILE A 126 10.76 -4.02 16.30
CA ILE A 126 9.41 -3.79 16.81
C ILE A 126 8.44 -3.78 15.63
N ALA A 127 7.61 -4.81 15.55
CA ALA A 127 6.49 -4.89 14.62
C ALA A 127 5.29 -4.20 15.26
N SER A 128 5.12 -2.90 14.97
CA SER A 128 4.06 -2.07 15.53
C SER A 128 2.84 -2.01 14.61
N GLY A 129 1.65 -2.08 15.20
CA GLY A 129 0.35 -1.96 14.53
C GLY A 129 -0.73 -2.63 15.36
N ASP A 130 -1.98 -2.24 15.11
CA ASP A 130 -3.13 -2.83 15.77
C ASP A 130 -3.51 -4.17 15.10
N LEU A 131 -4.17 -5.05 15.85
CA LEU A 131 -4.83 -6.21 15.31
C LEU A 131 -6.14 -5.78 14.63
N SER A 132 -7.24 -6.52 14.81
CA SER A 132 -8.52 -6.11 14.21
C SER A 132 -8.99 -4.74 14.70
N HIS A 133 -9.44 -3.90 13.80
CA HIS A 133 -10.20 -2.68 14.14
C HIS A 133 -11.70 -2.95 14.35
N LYS A 134 -12.15 -4.22 14.24
CA LYS A 134 -13.56 -4.63 14.31
C LYS A 134 -13.77 -5.82 15.25
N ALA A 135 -12.99 -5.87 16.35
CA ALA A 135 -12.95 -7.01 17.25
C ALA A 135 -14.25 -7.21 18.05
N ASN A 136 -14.95 -6.12 18.40
CA ASN A 136 -16.23 -6.15 19.12
C ASN A 136 -17.04 -4.87 18.92
N GLU A 137 -18.22 -4.80 19.52
CA GLU A 137 -19.20 -3.73 19.34
C GLU A 137 -18.74 -2.34 19.86
N ASN A 138 -17.70 -2.28 20.67
CA ASN A 138 -17.14 -1.01 21.15
C ASN A 138 -16.30 -0.29 20.08
N SER A 139 -16.08 -0.91 18.94
CA SER A 139 -15.25 -0.33 17.88
C SER A 139 -15.94 0.84 17.19
N PRO A 140 -15.23 1.98 17.00
CA PRO A 140 -15.73 3.11 16.21
C PRO A 140 -15.86 2.77 14.71
N TYR A 141 -15.26 1.65 14.26
CA TYR A 141 -15.31 1.17 12.86
C TYR A 141 -16.39 0.09 12.64
N GLY A 142 -17.25 -0.14 13.62
CA GLY A 142 -18.21 -1.24 13.64
C GLY A 142 -17.58 -2.57 14.02
N SER A 143 -18.36 -3.61 14.14
CA SER A 143 -17.90 -4.96 14.48
C SER A 143 -18.26 -5.97 13.39
N CYS A 144 -17.48 -7.03 13.27
CA CYS A 144 -17.82 -8.18 12.44
C CYS A 144 -17.22 -9.47 13.05
N PRO A 145 -17.82 -10.64 12.79
CA PRO A 145 -17.30 -11.91 13.30
C PRO A 145 -15.85 -12.18 12.91
N GLU A 146 -15.46 -11.76 11.71
CA GLU A 146 -14.12 -11.92 11.15
C GLU A 146 -13.08 -11.11 11.94
N GLY A 147 -13.46 -9.96 12.54
CA GLY A 147 -12.56 -9.18 13.38
C GLY A 147 -12.06 -9.97 14.58
N ALA A 148 -12.97 -10.51 15.38
CA ALA A 148 -12.62 -11.36 16.52
C ALA A 148 -11.99 -12.70 16.08
N GLN A 149 -12.32 -13.21 14.90
CA GLN A 149 -11.73 -14.44 14.35
C GLN A 149 -10.26 -14.21 14.01
N PHE A 150 -9.95 -13.13 13.29
CA PHE A 150 -8.59 -12.75 12.93
C PHE A 150 -7.69 -12.63 14.16
N ASP A 151 -8.15 -11.93 15.19
CA ASP A 151 -7.38 -11.76 16.42
C ASP A 151 -7.11 -13.10 17.11
N ARG A 152 -8.11 -13.98 17.17
CA ARG A 152 -7.92 -15.32 17.76
C ARG A 152 -6.91 -16.15 16.98
N GLU A 153 -7.01 -16.20 15.65
CA GLU A 153 -6.12 -16.99 14.80
C GLU A 153 -4.68 -16.47 14.89
N LEU A 154 -4.50 -15.14 14.76
CA LEU A 154 -3.19 -14.53 14.84
C LEU A 154 -2.54 -14.73 16.21
N MET A 155 -3.29 -14.49 17.30
CA MET A 155 -2.78 -14.66 18.66
C MET A 155 -2.49 -16.13 18.99
N ALA A 156 -3.23 -17.07 18.41
CA ALA A 156 -2.91 -18.51 18.52
C ALA A 156 -1.60 -18.84 17.79
N ALA A 157 -1.45 -18.43 16.54
CA ALA A 157 -0.21 -18.65 15.78
C ALA A 157 1.02 -18.03 16.47
N ILE A 158 0.87 -16.82 17.04
CA ILE A 158 1.93 -16.16 17.81
C ILE A 158 2.25 -16.98 19.06
N ARG A 159 1.25 -17.48 19.79
CA ARG A 159 1.43 -18.26 21.02
C ARG A 159 2.16 -19.57 20.77
N ASP A 160 1.84 -20.21 19.64
CA ASP A 160 2.43 -21.47 19.21
C ASP A 160 3.84 -21.29 18.61
N GLY A 161 4.23 -20.06 18.31
CA GLY A 161 5.52 -19.73 17.66
C GLY A 161 5.57 -20.15 16.19
N ASP A 162 4.40 -20.37 15.59
CA ASP A 162 4.26 -20.83 14.21
C ASP A 162 4.27 -19.64 13.23
N LEU A 163 5.48 -19.27 12.77
CA LEU A 163 5.65 -18.18 11.80
C LEU A 163 4.96 -18.50 10.47
N ASP A 164 4.92 -19.76 10.06
CA ASP A 164 4.28 -20.18 8.81
C ASP A 164 2.76 -20.01 8.89
N GLN A 165 2.16 -20.29 10.05
CA GLN A 165 0.74 -20.06 10.26
C GLN A 165 0.41 -18.57 10.26
N ILE A 166 1.26 -17.71 10.86
CA ILE A 166 1.11 -16.25 10.76
C ILE A 166 1.06 -15.83 9.27
N LEU A 167 1.99 -16.32 8.46
CA LEU A 167 2.08 -15.94 7.04
C LEU A 167 0.91 -16.46 6.18
N LYS A 168 0.20 -17.48 6.65
CA LYS A 168 -0.93 -18.13 5.93
C LYS A 168 -2.31 -17.61 6.32
N ILE A 169 -2.41 -16.63 7.21
CA ILE A 169 -3.70 -16.04 7.57
C ILE A 169 -4.38 -15.47 6.32
N ASP A 170 -5.62 -15.88 6.11
CA ASP A 170 -6.40 -15.55 4.92
C ASP A 170 -6.52 -14.03 4.70
N SER A 171 -6.29 -13.56 3.48
CA SER A 171 -6.32 -12.13 3.16
C SER A 171 -7.71 -11.52 3.34
N ARG A 172 -8.78 -12.25 3.02
CA ARG A 172 -10.17 -11.79 3.19
C ARG A 172 -10.51 -11.62 4.65
N LEU A 173 -9.99 -12.54 5.51
CA LEU A 173 -10.15 -12.42 6.95
C LEU A 173 -9.49 -11.14 7.46
N ARG A 174 -8.28 -10.84 7.01
CA ARG A 174 -7.55 -9.60 7.36
C ARG A 174 -8.27 -8.35 6.88
N ASP A 175 -8.72 -8.33 5.63
CA ASP A 175 -9.44 -7.20 5.04
C ASP A 175 -10.76 -6.92 5.80
N ARG A 176 -11.49 -7.97 6.16
CA ARG A 176 -12.72 -7.86 6.96
C ARG A 176 -12.44 -7.38 8.39
N ALA A 177 -11.34 -7.82 8.98
CA ALA A 177 -10.88 -7.38 10.30
C ALA A 177 -10.41 -5.92 10.27
N ALA A 178 -10.04 -5.39 9.10
CA ALA A 178 -9.48 -4.04 8.92
C ALA A 178 -8.25 -3.78 9.80
N GLU A 179 -7.35 -4.76 9.88
CA GLU A 179 -6.14 -4.71 10.67
C GLU A 179 -5.08 -3.76 10.04
N CYS A 180 -4.10 -3.32 10.84
CA CYS A 180 -2.97 -2.54 10.33
C CYS A 180 -1.59 -3.05 10.78
N GLY A 181 -1.53 -4.08 11.62
CA GLY A 181 -0.28 -4.62 12.18
C GLY A 181 0.31 -5.80 11.42
N TYR A 182 -0.47 -6.46 10.58
CA TYR A 182 -0.05 -7.73 9.98
C TYR A 182 1.19 -7.58 9.07
N ARG A 183 1.30 -6.51 8.31
CA ARG A 183 2.48 -6.24 7.46
C ARG A 183 3.77 -6.09 8.27
N SER A 184 3.70 -5.44 9.41
CA SER A 184 4.83 -5.35 10.34
C SER A 184 5.24 -6.72 10.87
N LEU A 185 4.27 -7.61 11.12
CA LEU A 185 4.53 -9.00 11.52
C LEU A 185 5.15 -9.82 10.40
N ILE A 186 4.74 -9.64 9.14
CA ILE A 186 5.40 -10.29 7.99
C ILE A 186 6.89 -9.92 7.94
N ALA A 187 7.23 -8.63 8.12
CA ALA A 187 8.63 -8.20 8.17
C ALA A 187 9.38 -8.85 9.35
N LEU A 188 8.74 -8.96 10.52
CA LEU A 188 9.31 -9.65 11.67
C LEU A 188 9.54 -11.14 11.38
N CYS A 189 8.58 -11.83 10.77
CA CYS A 189 8.73 -13.23 10.35
C CYS A 189 9.91 -13.39 9.38
N GLY A 190 10.04 -12.48 8.41
CA GLY A 190 11.17 -12.45 7.48
C GLY A 190 12.52 -12.27 8.17
N ALA A 191 12.59 -11.39 9.18
CA ALA A 191 13.82 -11.18 9.94
C ALA A 191 14.23 -12.40 10.79
N LEU A 192 13.27 -13.22 11.18
CA LEU A 192 13.45 -14.42 12.01
C LEU A 192 13.51 -15.72 11.20
N SER A 193 13.34 -15.67 9.89
CA SER A 193 13.18 -16.86 9.02
C SER A 193 14.34 -17.87 9.07
N ASP A 194 15.53 -17.43 9.45
CA ASP A 194 16.71 -18.30 9.60
C ASP A 194 16.82 -18.94 11.00
N HIS A 195 15.87 -18.66 11.89
CA HIS A 195 15.94 -19.06 13.30
C HIS A 195 14.72 -19.85 13.73
N ALA A 196 14.92 -20.84 14.59
CA ALA A 196 13.85 -21.34 15.44
C ALA A 196 13.47 -20.22 16.41
N VAL A 197 12.17 -20.05 16.68
CA VAL A 197 11.65 -18.91 17.44
C VAL A 197 10.86 -19.41 18.65
N ALA A 198 11.23 -18.91 19.83
CA ALA A 198 10.41 -19.03 21.01
C ALA A 198 9.58 -17.75 21.18
N THR A 199 8.29 -17.91 21.38
CA THR A 199 7.36 -16.80 21.56
C THR A 199 6.85 -16.71 22.98
N HIS A 200 6.49 -15.51 23.39
CA HIS A 200 5.80 -15.25 24.65
C HIS A 200 4.77 -14.16 24.44
N VAL A 201 3.50 -14.49 24.63
CA VAL A 201 2.40 -13.53 24.60
C VAL A 201 2.23 -12.97 26.01
N TYR A 202 2.43 -11.67 26.17
CA TYR A 202 2.25 -10.99 27.44
C TYR A 202 0.79 -10.65 27.70
N HIS A 203 0.10 -10.15 26.68
CA HIS A 203 -1.27 -9.69 26.82
C HIS A 203 -1.98 -9.61 25.48
N TYR A 204 -3.31 -9.72 25.53
CA TYR A 204 -4.23 -9.36 24.46
C TYR A 204 -5.52 -8.82 25.07
N GLU A 205 -6.01 -7.68 24.56
CA GLU A 205 -7.30 -7.12 24.91
C GLU A 205 -7.88 -6.30 23.74
N ALA A 206 -9.18 -6.02 23.79
CA ALA A 206 -9.87 -5.17 22.81
C ALA A 206 -10.87 -4.23 23.49
N PRO A 207 -10.44 -3.32 24.40
CA PRO A 207 -11.35 -2.52 25.23
C PRO A 207 -12.17 -1.53 24.40
N TYR A 208 -11.63 -1.08 23.27
CA TYR A 208 -12.28 -0.13 22.37
C TYR A 208 -12.73 -0.79 21.05
N GLY A 209 -12.89 -2.11 21.05
CA GLY A 209 -13.21 -2.87 19.85
C GLY A 209 -12.07 -2.99 18.85
N ILE A 210 -10.87 -2.52 19.24
CA ILE A 210 -9.62 -2.65 18.49
C ILE A 210 -8.75 -3.63 19.24
N GLY A 211 -8.23 -4.65 18.55
CA GLY A 211 -7.37 -5.66 19.15
C GLY A 211 -5.96 -5.15 19.41
N TYR A 212 -5.49 -5.27 20.64
CA TYR A 212 -4.14 -4.94 21.08
C TYR A 212 -3.47 -6.17 21.62
N GLY A 213 -2.35 -6.56 21.01
CA GLY A 213 -1.55 -7.70 21.43
C GLY A 213 -0.11 -7.30 21.73
N VAL A 214 0.45 -7.81 22.83
CA VAL A 214 1.86 -7.63 23.15
C VAL A 214 2.52 -9.00 23.24
N ALA A 215 3.52 -9.23 22.39
CA ALA A 215 4.24 -10.49 22.34
C ALA A 215 5.74 -10.28 22.07
N ARG A 216 6.54 -11.24 22.50
CA ARG A 216 7.98 -11.29 22.24
C ARG A 216 8.32 -12.54 21.43
N PHE A 217 9.15 -12.35 20.43
CA PHE A 217 9.74 -13.39 19.62
C PHE A 217 11.24 -13.42 19.89
N THR A 218 11.75 -14.56 20.32
CA THR A 218 13.16 -14.72 20.68
C THR A 218 13.78 -15.80 19.79
N PRO A 219 14.78 -15.48 18.96
CA PRO A 219 15.50 -16.49 18.20
C PRO A 219 16.22 -17.44 19.15
N SER A 220 16.00 -18.74 19.00
CA SER A 220 16.51 -19.80 19.88
C SER A 220 17.58 -20.69 19.25
N GLY A 221 18.04 -20.33 18.04
CA GLY A 221 19.09 -21.02 17.28
C GLY A 221 18.76 -21.11 15.80
N PRO A 222 19.71 -21.53 14.96
CA PRO A 222 19.44 -21.70 13.53
C PRO A 222 18.40 -22.81 13.34
N VAL A 223 17.50 -22.61 12.37
CA VAL A 223 16.61 -23.69 11.92
C VAL A 223 17.49 -24.83 11.43
N LYS A 224 17.38 -26.01 12.00
CA LYS A 224 17.97 -27.21 11.41
C LYS A 224 17.31 -27.37 10.04
N SER A 225 18.06 -27.17 8.96
CA SER A 225 17.55 -27.29 7.60
C SER A 225 16.94 -28.69 7.45
N ALA A 226 15.62 -28.77 7.49
CA ALA A 226 14.93 -29.80 6.76
C ALA A 226 15.31 -29.53 5.29
N SER A 227 15.94 -30.49 4.67
CA SER A 227 16.32 -30.44 3.25
C SER A 227 15.16 -29.91 2.43
N THR A 228 15.26 -28.66 2.03
CA THR A 228 14.34 -28.08 1.06
C THR A 228 14.76 -28.63 -0.30
N GLU A 229 14.21 -29.79 -0.65
CA GLU A 229 14.11 -30.12 -2.07
C GLU A 229 13.25 -29.03 -2.74
N PRO A 230 13.72 -28.43 -3.83
CA PRO A 230 12.89 -27.53 -4.59
C PRO A 230 11.67 -28.34 -5.04
N LEU A 231 10.47 -27.88 -4.74
CA LEU A 231 9.25 -28.37 -5.34
C LEU A 231 9.35 -28.16 -6.86
N ALA A 232 9.88 -29.17 -7.54
CA ALA A 232 9.84 -29.25 -8.98
C ALA A 232 8.37 -29.46 -9.38
N VAL A 233 7.72 -28.36 -9.76
CA VAL A 233 6.44 -28.43 -10.46
C VAL A 233 6.76 -28.97 -11.84
N SER A 234 6.51 -30.26 -12.03
CA SER A 234 6.52 -30.92 -13.33
C SER A 234 5.40 -30.37 -14.20
N VAL A 235 5.76 -29.46 -15.10
CA VAL A 235 4.87 -29.05 -16.18
C VAL A 235 5.02 -30.05 -17.31
N SER A 236 4.16 -31.07 -17.34
CA SER A 236 3.92 -31.91 -18.52
C SER A 236 2.59 -31.51 -19.15
N GLY A 237 2.65 -30.89 -20.30
CA GLY A 237 1.47 -30.55 -21.08
C GLY A 237 1.84 -29.72 -22.29
N SER A 238 2.36 -30.40 -23.33
CA SER A 238 2.55 -29.81 -24.66
C SER A 238 1.20 -29.52 -25.30
N ALA A 239 0.87 -28.24 -25.47
CA ALA A 239 -0.08 -27.79 -26.46
C ALA A 239 0.61 -26.73 -27.32
N SER A 240 0.68 -27.00 -28.62
CA SER A 240 1.21 -26.10 -29.64
C SER A 240 0.52 -24.74 -29.59
N PRO A 241 1.25 -23.64 -29.82
CA PRO A 241 0.65 -22.32 -29.85
C PRO A 241 -0.13 -22.13 -31.16
N THR A 242 -1.44 -22.01 -31.05
CA THR A 242 -2.25 -21.37 -32.09
C THR A 242 -1.89 -19.87 -32.02
N GLU A 243 -1.49 -19.29 -33.13
CA GLU A 243 -1.25 -17.84 -33.26
C GLU A 243 -2.44 -17.06 -32.74
N PRO A 244 -2.27 -16.10 -31.81
CA PRO A 244 -3.36 -15.24 -31.41
C PRO A 244 -3.63 -14.24 -32.54
N ALA A 245 -4.90 -14.14 -32.92
CA ALA A 245 -5.39 -13.09 -33.80
C ALA A 245 -4.93 -11.71 -33.28
N LYS A 246 -4.41 -10.88 -34.20
CA LYS A 246 -3.94 -9.51 -33.92
C LYS A 246 -5.05 -8.73 -33.21
N PRO A 247 -4.84 -8.24 -31.97
CA PRO A 247 -5.86 -7.48 -31.27
C PRO A 247 -6.16 -6.17 -32.02
N PRO A 248 -7.36 -5.60 -31.87
CA PRO A 248 -7.69 -4.30 -32.45
C PRO A 248 -6.71 -3.23 -31.92
N ALA A 249 -6.41 -2.24 -32.76
CA ALA A 249 -5.48 -1.16 -32.42
C ALA A 249 -6.01 -0.37 -31.21
N HIS A 250 -5.50 -0.68 -30.03
CA HIS A 250 -5.81 0.04 -28.80
C HIS A 250 -5.05 1.37 -28.75
N SER A 251 -5.63 2.35 -28.07
CA SER A 251 -4.94 3.61 -27.78
C SER A 251 -3.69 3.36 -26.91
N ILE A 252 -2.68 4.24 -27.02
CA ILE A 252 -1.43 4.10 -26.27
C ILE A 252 -1.63 3.88 -24.75
N PRO A 253 -2.46 4.68 -24.04
CA PRO A 253 -2.72 4.46 -22.62
C PRO A 253 -3.32 3.08 -22.31
N VAL A 254 -4.19 2.59 -23.15
CA VAL A 254 -4.80 1.25 -22.98
C VAL A 254 -3.78 0.15 -23.26
N ALA A 255 -2.91 0.31 -24.27
CA ALA A 255 -1.82 -0.63 -24.53
C ALA A 255 -0.84 -0.72 -23.33
N ILE A 256 -0.49 0.42 -22.73
CA ILE A 256 0.33 0.45 -21.50
C ILE A 256 -0.33 -0.37 -20.39
N ALA A 257 -1.62 -0.12 -20.10
CA ALA A 257 -2.36 -0.85 -19.07
C ALA A 257 -2.44 -2.35 -19.38
N ARG A 258 -2.69 -2.73 -20.63
CA ARG A 258 -2.78 -4.13 -21.05
C ARG A 258 -1.46 -4.87 -20.90
N HIS A 259 -0.34 -4.34 -21.40
CA HIS A 259 0.98 -4.96 -21.25
C HIS A 259 1.38 -5.06 -19.77
N THR A 260 1.01 -4.05 -18.97
CA THR A 260 1.21 -4.09 -17.53
C THR A 260 0.49 -5.28 -16.90
N LEU A 261 -0.80 -5.42 -17.19
CA LEU A 261 -1.61 -6.51 -16.62
C LEU A 261 -1.15 -7.88 -17.11
N GLU A 262 -0.83 -8.01 -18.39
CA GLU A 262 -0.33 -9.27 -18.96
C GLU A 262 0.97 -9.71 -18.30
N THR A 263 1.92 -8.80 -18.10
CA THR A 263 3.19 -9.10 -17.46
C THR A 263 2.99 -9.37 -15.97
N TYR A 264 2.23 -8.51 -15.29
CA TYR A 264 2.04 -8.63 -13.85
C TYR A 264 1.28 -9.90 -13.46
N LEU A 265 0.16 -10.20 -14.13
CA LEU A 265 -0.68 -11.35 -13.77
C LEU A 265 -0.09 -12.70 -14.21
N ARG A 266 0.80 -12.72 -15.21
CA ARG A 266 1.45 -13.96 -15.67
C ARG A 266 2.81 -14.21 -15.06
N GLN A 267 3.56 -13.14 -14.75
CA GLN A 267 4.98 -13.22 -14.37
C GLN A 267 5.24 -12.63 -12.98
N HIS A 268 4.23 -12.02 -12.33
CA HIS A 268 4.35 -11.31 -11.05
C HIS A 268 5.47 -10.24 -11.07
N ARG A 269 5.64 -9.57 -12.22
CA ARG A 269 6.64 -8.53 -12.44
C ARG A 269 5.98 -7.24 -12.91
N THR A 270 6.29 -6.14 -12.26
CA THR A 270 5.92 -4.80 -12.74
C THR A 270 6.81 -4.42 -13.91
N ILE A 271 6.22 -3.95 -15.01
CA ILE A 271 6.96 -3.43 -16.15
C ILE A 271 7.41 -2.00 -15.90
N THR A 272 8.49 -1.59 -16.60
CA THR A 272 8.96 -0.21 -16.63
C THR A 272 8.64 0.44 -17.99
N PRO A 273 8.75 1.77 -18.12
CA PRO A 273 8.63 2.41 -19.43
C PRO A 273 9.63 1.88 -20.46
N GLU A 274 10.83 1.48 -20.03
CA GLU A 274 11.86 0.87 -20.87
C GLU A 274 11.45 -0.52 -21.32
N ASP A 275 10.84 -1.31 -20.45
CA ASP A 275 10.29 -2.63 -20.81
C ASP A 275 9.22 -2.51 -21.89
N LEU A 276 8.33 -1.49 -21.79
CA LEU A 276 7.30 -1.23 -22.81
C LEU A 276 7.90 -0.98 -24.19
N ALA A 277 8.95 -0.19 -24.25
CA ALA A 277 9.65 0.08 -25.51
C ALA A 277 10.28 -1.18 -26.13
N LEU A 278 10.64 -2.18 -25.31
CA LEU A 278 11.13 -3.48 -25.77
C LEU A 278 10.01 -4.44 -26.18
N ILE A 279 8.88 -4.44 -25.43
CA ILE A 279 7.73 -5.32 -25.69
C ILE A 279 7.01 -4.89 -26.98
N GLU A 280 6.80 -3.59 -27.16
CA GLU A 280 6.12 -3.03 -28.32
C GLU A 280 6.88 -1.80 -28.85
N PRO A 281 7.94 -1.99 -29.67
CA PRO A 281 8.76 -0.86 -30.17
C PRO A 281 7.99 0.16 -31.02
N ALA A 282 6.81 -0.23 -31.53
CA ALA A 282 5.92 0.67 -32.28
C ALA A 282 5.07 1.58 -31.36
N LEU A 283 5.08 1.34 -30.04
CA LEU A 283 4.32 2.12 -29.06
C LEU A 283 5.03 3.47 -28.80
N ASP A 284 4.56 4.53 -29.43
CA ASP A 284 5.10 5.87 -29.18
C ASP A 284 4.64 6.44 -27.83
N LEU A 285 5.42 6.19 -26.80
CA LEU A 285 5.15 6.73 -25.47
C LEU A 285 5.24 8.25 -25.39
N GLY A 286 5.98 8.89 -26.31
CA GLY A 286 6.06 10.33 -26.59
C GLY A 286 5.65 11.25 -25.44
N ARG A 287 4.55 11.96 -25.64
CA ARG A 287 4.02 12.92 -24.67
C ARG A 287 3.70 12.33 -23.30
N PHE A 288 3.30 11.07 -23.22
CA PHE A 288 2.91 10.43 -21.96
C PHE A 288 4.09 10.17 -21.03
N SER A 289 5.31 10.06 -21.55
CA SER A 289 6.53 9.89 -20.76
C SER A 289 6.95 11.16 -20.01
N ILE A 290 6.56 12.34 -20.52
CA ILE A 290 6.89 13.65 -19.94
C ILE A 290 5.69 14.31 -19.24
N GLN A 291 4.47 13.92 -19.61
CA GLN A 291 3.24 14.46 -19.02
C GLN A 291 3.09 13.94 -17.58
N ARG A 292 2.70 14.82 -16.68
CA ARG A 292 2.35 14.48 -15.30
C ARG A 292 0.86 14.78 -15.07
N ALA A 293 0.09 13.73 -14.82
CA ALA A 293 -1.34 13.84 -14.56
C ALA A 293 -1.80 12.68 -13.70
N GLY A 294 -2.91 12.83 -12.99
CA GLY A 294 -3.61 11.69 -12.42
C GLY A 294 -4.22 10.83 -13.53
N ALA A 295 -4.37 9.54 -13.27
CA ALA A 295 -5.01 8.63 -14.21
C ALA A 295 -5.88 7.63 -13.46
N PHE A 296 -6.99 7.20 -14.08
CA PHE A 296 -7.79 6.07 -13.62
C PHE A 296 -7.70 4.95 -14.65
N VAL A 297 -7.58 3.72 -14.16
CA VAL A 297 -7.68 2.52 -14.99
C VAL A 297 -8.93 1.76 -14.58
N SER A 298 -9.84 1.56 -15.52
CA SER A 298 -11.06 0.80 -15.31
C SER A 298 -10.99 -0.50 -16.11
N LEU A 299 -11.33 -1.58 -15.44
CA LEU A 299 -11.42 -2.93 -16.00
C LEU A 299 -12.87 -3.34 -16.01
N HIS A 300 -13.36 -3.77 -17.17
CA HIS A 300 -14.69 -4.35 -17.32
C HIS A 300 -14.57 -5.77 -17.84
N LYS A 301 -15.55 -6.59 -17.51
CA LYS A 301 -15.69 -7.96 -18.02
C LYS A 301 -17.14 -8.21 -18.35
N HIS A 302 -17.41 -8.53 -19.61
CA HIS A 302 -18.77 -8.70 -20.12
C HIS A 302 -19.69 -7.51 -19.80
N GLY A 303 -19.17 -6.29 -19.99
CA GLY A 303 -19.89 -5.04 -19.72
C GLY A 303 -20.05 -4.68 -18.23
N GLN A 304 -19.58 -5.51 -17.31
CA GLN A 304 -19.64 -5.22 -15.87
C GLN A 304 -18.31 -4.75 -15.33
N LEU A 305 -18.34 -3.78 -14.41
CA LEU A 305 -17.14 -3.30 -13.74
C LEU A 305 -16.45 -4.46 -12.99
N ARG A 306 -15.14 -4.61 -13.20
CA ARG A 306 -14.31 -5.66 -12.60
C ARG A 306 -13.18 -5.12 -11.74
N GLY A 307 -12.87 -3.84 -11.85
CA GLY A 307 -11.91 -3.10 -11.07
C GLY A 307 -11.74 -1.68 -11.59
N CYS A 308 -11.54 -0.72 -10.71
CA CYS A 308 -11.28 0.67 -11.08
C CYS A 308 -10.54 1.38 -9.96
N ILE A 309 -9.28 1.72 -10.21
CA ILE A 309 -8.44 2.50 -9.30
C ILE A 309 -7.76 3.62 -10.08
N GLY A 310 -7.51 4.73 -9.40
CA GLY A 310 -6.80 5.84 -9.99
C GLY A 310 -6.39 6.89 -8.96
N THR A 311 -5.64 7.86 -9.46
CA THR A 311 -5.08 8.97 -8.70
C THR A 311 -5.70 10.28 -9.14
N THR A 312 -5.97 11.17 -8.20
CA THR A 312 -6.61 12.47 -8.45
C THR A 312 -5.64 13.53 -8.94
N GLY A 313 -4.37 13.24 -8.93
CA GLY A 313 -3.27 14.08 -9.39
C GLY A 313 -2.03 13.23 -9.62
N PRO A 314 -0.96 13.80 -10.21
CA PRO A 314 0.24 13.03 -10.52
C PRO A 314 0.96 12.61 -9.24
N THR A 315 1.06 11.31 -9.01
CA THR A 315 1.81 10.71 -7.90
C THR A 315 3.17 10.19 -8.35
N THR A 316 3.34 10.00 -9.66
CA THR A 316 4.56 9.47 -10.27
C THR A 316 5.26 10.49 -11.20
N ALA A 317 6.37 10.10 -11.79
CA ALA A 317 7.17 10.93 -12.68
C ALA A 317 6.46 11.19 -14.02
N SER A 318 5.61 10.28 -14.49
CA SER A 318 4.93 10.38 -15.78
C SER A 318 3.58 9.66 -15.78
N VAL A 319 2.72 10.04 -16.73
CA VAL A 319 1.45 9.35 -17.00
C VAL A 319 1.67 7.86 -17.31
N VAL A 320 2.76 7.50 -17.98
CA VAL A 320 3.10 6.08 -18.25
C VAL A 320 3.21 5.31 -16.93
N THR A 321 4.00 5.81 -15.99
CA THR A 321 4.19 5.17 -14.69
C THR A 321 2.90 5.18 -13.85
N GLU A 322 2.12 6.27 -13.96
CA GLU A 322 0.82 6.39 -13.31
C GLU A 322 -0.16 5.31 -13.78
N ILE A 323 -0.22 5.07 -15.10
CA ILE A 323 -1.07 4.02 -15.68
C ILE A 323 -0.59 2.62 -15.25
N ILE A 324 0.72 2.38 -15.26
CA ILE A 324 1.29 1.10 -14.83
C ILE A 324 0.84 0.77 -13.40
N GLN A 325 0.99 1.69 -12.46
CA GLN A 325 0.62 1.48 -11.06
C GLN A 325 -0.89 1.30 -10.88
N ASN A 326 -1.67 2.16 -11.52
CA ASN A 326 -3.12 2.11 -11.40
C ASN A 326 -3.73 0.89 -12.10
N ALA A 327 -3.13 0.37 -13.18
CA ALA A 327 -3.56 -0.88 -13.80
C ALA A 327 -3.39 -2.07 -12.85
N ILE A 328 -2.24 -2.18 -12.20
CA ILE A 328 -2.00 -3.22 -11.20
C ILE A 328 -2.97 -3.06 -10.03
N SER A 329 -3.13 -1.85 -9.52
CA SER A 329 -4.03 -1.58 -8.40
C SER A 329 -5.50 -1.88 -8.74
N ALA A 330 -5.97 -1.52 -9.94
CA ALA A 330 -7.31 -1.82 -10.39
C ALA A 330 -7.57 -3.34 -10.51
N ALA A 331 -6.54 -4.11 -10.88
CA ALA A 331 -6.66 -5.56 -11.01
C ALA A 331 -6.54 -6.31 -9.69
N THR A 332 -5.82 -5.76 -8.71
CA THR A 332 -5.41 -6.53 -7.52
C THR A 332 -5.76 -5.89 -6.18
N HIS A 333 -6.05 -4.58 -6.15
CA HIS A 333 -6.26 -3.81 -4.91
C HIS A 333 -7.60 -3.06 -4.86
N ASP A 334 -8.50 -3.28 -5.82
CA ASP A 334 -9.85 -2.72 -5.73
C ASP A 334 -10.65 -3.50 -4.68
N PRO A 335 -11.01 -2.90 -3.52
CA PRO A 335 -11.62 -3.62 -2.41
C PRO A 335 -13.03 -4.14 -2.71
N ARG A 336 -13.60 -3.78 -3.84
CA ARG A 336 -14.94 -4.23 -4.28
C ARG A 336 -14.91 -5.58 -4.98
N PHE A 337 -13.72 -6.05 -5.41
CA PHE A 337 -13.58 -7.22 -6.26
C PHE A 337 -12.43 -8.11 -5.78
N ASP A 338 -12.55 -9.40 -6.05
CA ASP A 338 -11.42 -10.34 -5.93
C ASP A 338 -10.32 -9.96 -6.94
N PRO A 339 -9.03 -10.20 -6.65
CA PRO A 339 -7.96 -9.98 -7.59
C PRO A 339 -8.21 -10.66 -8.94
N VAL A 340 -7.94 -9.95 -10.02
CA VAL A 340 -8.06 -10.47 -11.39
C VAL A 340 -7.05 -11.58 -11.59
N ARG A 341 -7.49 -12.67 -12.21
CA ARG A 341 -6.63 -13.83 -12.54
C ARG A 341 -6.11 -13.73 -13.97
N ALA A 342 -4.94 -14.30 -14.23
CA ALA A 342 -4.37 -14.35 -15.60
C ALA A 342 -5.30 -14.98 -16.63
N SER A 343 -6.19 -15.90 -16.22
CA SER A 343 -7.22 -16.50 -17.10
C SER A 343 -8.31 -15.53 -17.55
N GLU A 344 -8.47 -14.39 -16.87
CA GLU A 344 -9.49 -13.39 -17.20
C GLU A 344 -8.99 -12.34 -18.20
N LEU A 345 -7.67 -12.25 -18.45
CA LEU A 345 -7.05 -11.21 -19.28
C LEU A 345 -7.68 -11.04 -20.67
N HIS A 346 -8.12 -12.13 -21.28
CA HIS A 346 -8.71 -12.11 -22.63
C HIS A 346 -10.13 -11.55 -22.65
N ASP A 347 -10.84 -11.58 -21.51
CA ASP A 347 -12.19 -11.06 -21.36
C ASP A 347 -12.22 -9.63 -20.84
N LEU A 348 -11.05 -9.05 -20.49
CA LEU A 348 -11.00 -7.70 -19.95
C LEU A 348 -11.07 -6.64 -21.04
N GLU A 349 -12.04 -5.76 -20.90
CA GLU A 349 -12.13 -4.48 -21.57
C GLU A 349 -11.47 -3.43 -20.66
N ILE A 350 -10.50 -2.70 -21.18
CA ILE A 350 -9.70 -1.74 -20.41
C ILE A 350 -9.97 -0.35 -20.92
N SER A 351 -10.25 0.58 -20.02
CA SER A 351 -10.28 2.01 -20.33
C SER A 351 -9.35 2.77 -19.38
N VAL A 352 -8.78 3.86 -19.90
CA VAL A 352 -7.86 4.74 -19.15
C VAL A 352 -8.34 6.18 -19.25
N ASP A 353 -8.60 6.77 -18.09
CA ASP A 353 -8.99 8.17 -17.96
C ASP A 353 -7.79 8.99 -17.47
N ILE A 354 -7.30 9.94 -18.26
CA ILE A 354 -6.23 10.88 -17.88
C ILE A 354 -6.87 12.19 -17.47
N LEU A 355 -6.57 12.66 -16.26
CA LEU A 355 -7.14 13.86 -15.68
C LEU A 355 -6.36 15.11 -16.12
N GLU A 356 -7.08 16.12 -16.56
CA GLU A 356 -6.50 17.46 -16.73
C GLU A 356 -6.30 18.15 -15.38
N LYS A 357 -5.56 19.25 -15.39
CA LYS A 357 -5.33 20.04 -14.18
C LYS A 357 -6.65 20.57 -13.63
N ALA A 358 -6.88 20.35 -12.34
CA ALA A 358 -8.07 20.84 -11.67
C ALA A 358 -8.05 22.39 -11.55
N GLU A 359 -9.21 23.00 -11.74
CA GLU A 359 -9.45 24.44 -11.69
C GLU A 359 -10.47 24.75 -10.58
N PRO A 360 -10.26 25.81 -9.78
CA PRO A 360 -11.23 26.20 -8.75
C PRO A 360 -12.54 26.67 -9.39
N VAL A 361 -13.65 26.31 -8.75
CA VAL A 361 -15.01 26.71 -9.15
C VAL A 361 -15.52 27.74 -8.18
N ILE A 362 -15.86 28.92 -8.71
CA ILE A 362 -16.42 30.02 -7.93
C ILE A 362 -17.96 29.93 -7.90
N ASP A 363 -18.58 29.57 -9.03
CA ASP A 363 -20.02 29.44 -9.18
C ASP A 363 -20.37 28.05 -9.73
N LYS A 364 -21.36 27.40 -9.11
CA LYS A 364 -21.81 26.06 -9.52
C LYS A 364 -22.33 26.01 -10.96
N SER A 365 -22.74 27.13 -11.55
CA SER A 365 -23.11 27.21 -12.97
C SER A 365 -21.94 26.90 -13.93
N GLN A 366 -20.70 26.90 -13.43
CA GLN A 366 -19.53 26.51 -14.18
C GLN A 366 -19.34 25.00 -14.30
N LEU A 367 -20.19 24.21 -13.62
CA LEU A 367 -20.16 22.76 -13.62
C LEU A 367 -21.12 22.19 -14.68
N ASP A 368 -20.73 21.07 -15.23
CA ASP A 368 -21.55 20.20 -16.07
C ASP A 368 -21.11 18.76 -15.79
N PRO A 369 -21.95 17.92 -15.19
CA PRO A 369 -21.60 16.54 -14.82
C PRO A 369 -21.15 15.67 -15.99
N ARG A 370 -21.55 16.00 -17.21
CA ARG A 370 -21.16 15.25 -18.43
C ARG A 370 -19.77 15.66 -18.94
N ILE A 371 -19.33 16.88 -18.60
CA ILE A 371 -18.08 17.45 -19.12
C ILE A 371 -17.00 17.47 -18.04
N TYR A 372 -17.38 17.79 -16.81
CA TYR A 372 -16.43 18.02 -15.72
C TYR A 372 -16.61 17.04 -14.58
N GLY A 373 -15.51 16.42 -14.18
CA GLY A 373 -15.40 15.82 -12.85
C GLY A 373 -15.26 16.93 -11.80
N VAL A 374 -15.57 16.59 -10.55
CA VAL A 374 -15.49 17.50 -9.41
C VAL A 374 -14.60 16.95 -8.32
N ILE A 375 -13.84 17.84 -7.66
CA ILE A 375 -13.14 17.58 -6.42
C ILE A 375 -13.73 18.51 -5.36
N VAL A 376 -14.18 17.93 -4.24
CA VAL A 376 -14.64 18.71 -3.08
C VAL A 376 -13.65 18.55 -1.93
N ARG A 377 -13.35 19.67 -1.24
CA ARG A 377 -12.39 19.68 -0.14
C ARG A 377 -12.93 20.45 1.07
N TYR A 378 -12.76 19.86 2.25
CA TYR A 378 -13.03 20.50 3.51
C TYR A 378 -12.15 19.92 4.63
N ARG A 379 -11.41 20.78 5.33
CA ARG A 379 -10.56 20.40 6.48
C ARG A 379 -9.72 19.14 6.27
N GLY A 380 -9.05 19.04 5.13
CA GLY A 380 -8.19 17.90 4.77
C GLY A 380 -8.94 16.68 4.20
N ARG A 381 -10.29 16.66 4.26
CA ARG A 381 -11.11 15.65 3.59
C ARG A 381 -11.27 15.99 2.11
N THR A 382 -11.13 15.01 1.24
CA THR A 382 -11.24 15.20 -0.22
C THR A 382 -12.10 14.11 -0.82
N GLY A 383 -13.04 14.49 -1.68
CA GLY A 383 -13.84 13.57 -2.48
C GLY A 383 -13.78 13.94 -3.93
N LEU A 384 -13.66 12.95 -4.80
CA LEU A 384 -13.64 13.11 -6.24
C LEU A 384 -14.73 12.30 -6.89
N LEU A 385 -15.34 12.87 -7.94
CA LEU A 385 -16.22 12.16 -8.85
C LEU A 385 -15.83 12.49 -10.29
N LEU A 386 -15.67 11.46 -11.12
CA LEU A 386 -15.39 11.62 -12.55
C LEU A 386 -16.60 12.19 -13.29
N PRO A 387 -16.43 12.80 -14.46
CA PRO A 387 -17.55 13.20 -15.32
C PRO A 387 -18.20 12.00 -15.99
N ASP A 388 -19.36 12.25 -16.59
CA ASP A 388 -20.08 11.33 -17.50
C ASP A 388 -20.31 9.93 -16.90
N LEU A 389 -20.82 9.92 -15.66
CA LEU A 389 -21.20 8.68 -14.97
C LEU A 389 -22.70 8.42 -15.08
N ASP A 390 -23.06 7.18 -15.35
CA ASP A 390 -24.46 6.74 -15.41
C ASP A 390 -25.23 7.09 -14.12
N GLY A 391 -26.38 7.74 -14.26
CA GLY A 391 -27.21 8.15 -13.13
C GLY A 391 -26.74 9.41 -12.39
N VAL A 392 -25.75 10.14 -12.93
CA VAL A 392 -25.22 11.40 -12.38
C VAL A 392 -25.49 12.55 -13.36
N ASP A 393 -26.75 12.93 -13.50
CA ASP A 393 -27.21 13.90 -14.53
C ASP A 393 -27.30 15.33 -14.01
N THR A 394 -27.21 15.57 -12.72
CA THR A 394 -27.33 16.91 -12.13
C THR A 394 -26.10 17.30 -11.29
N ILE A 395 -25.82 18.59 -11.24
CA ILE A 395 -24.72 19.17 -10.45
C ILE A 395 -24.90 18.81 -8.97
N GLU A 396 -26.13 18.89 -8.47
CA GLU A 396 -26.48 18.63 -7.09
C GLU A 396 -26.17 17.15 -6.73
N ASN A 397 -26.54 16.22 -7.60
CA ASN A 397 -26.27 14.81 -7.40
C ASN A 397 -24.75 14.51 -7.45
N GLN A 398 -24.04 15.10 -8.42
CA GLN A 398 -22.60 14.98 -8.56
C GLN A 398 -21.86 15.44 -7.28
N LEU A 399 -22.20 16.64 -6.80
CA LEU A 399 -21.61 17.22 -5.58
C LEU A 399 -21.98 16.41 -4.33
N ALA A 400 -23.23 15.96 -4.22
CA ALA A 400 -23.69 15.15 -3.09
C ALA A 400 -22.91 13.83 -3.00
N ILE A 401 -22.65 13.17 -4.12
CA ILE A 401 -21.85 11.93 -4.17
C ILE A 401 -20.39 12.21 -3.81
N ALA A 402 -19.80 13.29 -4.34
CA ALA A 402 -18.43 13.67 -4.03
C ALA A 402 -18.27 14.03 -2.53
N CYS A 403 -19.21 14.79 -1.95
CA CYS A 403 -19.22 15.11 -0.52
C CYS A 403 -19.35 13.84 0.33
N ARG A 404 -20.23 12.91 -0.04
CA ARG A 404 -20.40 11.64 0.66
C ARG A 404 -19.11 10.81 0.67
N LYS A 405 -18.41 10.74 -0.48
CA LYS A 405 -17.10 10.08 -0.58
C LYS A 405 -16.04 10.73 0.31
N ALA A 406 -16.13 12.04 0.53
CA ALA A 406 -15.22 12.79 1.41
C ALA A 406 -15.64 12.72 2.89
N GLY A 407 -16.81 12.17 3.21
CA GLY A 407 -17.41 12.30 4.55
C GLY A 407 -17.76 13.74 4.95
N ILE A 408 -18.05 14.61 3.95
CA ILE A 408 -18.47 16.00 4.17
C ILE A 408 -19.99 16.03 4.33
N GLY A 409 -20.46 16.59 5.45
CA GLY A 409 -21.89 16.74 5.74
C GLY A 409 -22.55 17.80 4.83
N GLN A 410 -23.90 17.73 4.70
CA GLN A 410 -24.65 18.63 3.81
C GLN A 410 -24.53 20.11 4.22
N ASP A 411 -24.34 20.39 5.51
CA ASP A 411 -24.25 21.76 6.05
C ASP A 411 -22.79 22.24 6.23
N GLU A 412 -21.82 21.41 5.90
CA GLU A 412 -20.40 21.77 6.01
C GLU A 412 -19.95 22.59 4.78
N PRO A 413 -19.23 23.70 4.97
CA PRO A 413 -18.68 24.45 3.86
C PRO A 413 -17.57 23.66 3.18
N TYR A 414 -17.54 23.67 1.85
CA TYR A 414 -16.48 23.01 1.08
C TYR A 414 -16.10 23.84 -0.14
N THR A 415 -14.87 23.66 -0.61
CA THR A 415 -14.40 24.21 -1.88
C THR A 415 -14.62 23.20 -2.98
N ILE A 416 -14.83 23.69 -4.19
CA ILE A 416 -15.05 22.90 -5.39
C ILE A 416 -13.93 23.20 -6.39
N GLU A 417 -13.34 22.17 -6.95
CA GLU A 417 -12.52 22.22 -8.15
C GLU A 417 -13.18 21.37 -9.22
N ARG A 418 -13.04 21.75 -10.49
CA ARG A 418 -13.48 20.97 -11.65
C ARG A 418 -12.28 20.55 -12.49
N PHE A 419 -12.39 19.43 -13.19
CA PHE A 419 -11.38 18.95 -14.12
C PHE A 419 -12.02 18.24 -15.30
N ARG A 420 -11.33 18.22 -16.43
CA ARG A 420 -11.70 17.39 -17.57
C ARG A 420 -10.97 16.09 -17.53
N VAL A 421 -11.51 15.12 -18.27
CA VAL A 421 -10.93 13.80 -18.44
C VAL A 421 -10.79 13.52 -19.92
N THR A 422 -9.66 12.97 -20.34
CA THR A 422 -9.51 12.39 -21.66
C THR A 422 -9.58 10.88 -21.49
N ARG A 423 -10.67 10.27 -21.98
CA ARG A 423 -10.89 8.82 -21.94
C ARG A 423 -10.26 8.16 -23.16
N TYR A 424 -9.63 7.02 -22.91
CA TYR A 424 -9.01 6.13 -23.89
C TYR A 424 -9.60 4.73 -23.70
N GLU A 425 -10.01 4.12 -24.85
CA GLU A 425 -10.61 2.77 -24.92
C GLU A 425 -9.86 1.92 -25.95
#